data_07846470a0bb5a8cab744e43722a950b
#
_entry.id   07846470a0bb5a8cab744e43722a950b
#
_cell.length_a   1.000
_cell.length_b   1.000
_cell.length_c   1.000
_cell.angle_alpha   90.00
_cell.angle_beta   90.00
_cell.angle_gamma   90.00
#
_symmetry.space_group_name_H-M   'P 1'
#
loop_
_entity.id
_entity.type
_entity.pdbx_description
1 polymer ?
#
loop_
_entity_poly.entity_id
_entity_poly.type
_entity_poly.pdbx_seq_one_letter_code
_entity_poly.pdbx_strand_id
1 'polypeptide(L)'
;MDKSMESVMWQVIEDMNFNERGHDEAGLYLINESGLTLDAMKKVEMFARRKQEKLYRQLFDVTGVSDDSYDDLLWQIVANGEEFYNNITLEKAQSMIDNNEYTESFAYAFHKIDDLIEEDQSLKKREQQLAYIERCRQGVHGSFHKALVDAFDKADSVNKVRLSLGFQEVFGEIV
;
A
#
# COMPACT_ATOMS: atom_id res chain seq x y z
N MET A 1 4.05 -1.80 -21.34
CA MET A 1 3.92 -3.01 -20.50
C MET A 1 3.69 -4.18 -21.44
N ASP A 2 4.34 -5.31 -21.20
CA ASP A 2 4.14 -6.52 -22.01
C ASP A 2 2.70 -7.02 -21.80
N LYS A 3 2.03 -7.47 -22.89
CA LYS A 3 0.65 -8.00 -22.85
C LYS A 3 0.50 -9.16 -21.85
N SER A 4 1.56 -9.96 -21.67
CA SER A 4 1.58 -11.05 -20.69
C SER A 4 1.50 -10.54 -19.24
N MET A 5 2.16 -9.44 -18.94
CA MET A 5 2.13 -8.82 -17.60
C MET A 5 0.77 -8.14 -17.33
N GLU A 6 0.17 -7.53 -18.32
CA GLU A 6 -1.17 -6.94 -18.21
C GLU A 6 -2.23 -8.00 -17.87
N SER A 7 -2.19 -9.14 -18.56
CA SER A 7 -3.10 -10.26 -18.28
C SER A 7 -2.93 -10.81 -16.85
N VAL A 8 -1.69 -10.92 -16.35
CA VAL A 8 -1.44 -11.35 -14.97
C VAL A 8 -2.02 -10.35 -13.96
N MET A 9 -1.89 -9.04 -14.21
CA MET A 9 -2.46 -8.03 -13.32
C MET A 9 -3.99 -8.10 -13.28
N TRP A 10 -4.63 -8.29 -14.43
CA TRP A 10 -6.08 -8.49 -14.49
C TRP A 10 -6.51 -9.75 -13.75
N GLN A 11 -5.79 -10.88 -13.93
CA GLN A 11 -6.08 -12.11 -13.21
C GLN A 11 -6.03 -11.90 -11.69
N VAL A 12 -5.03 -11.18 -11.18
CA VAL A 12 -4.95 -10.87 -9.75
C VAL A 12 -6.15 -10.05 -9.28
N ILE A 13 -6.58 -9.03 -10.05
CA ILE A 13 -7.75 -8.21 -9.72
C ILE A 13 -9.02 -9.06 -9.69
N GLU A 14 -9.19 -9.95 -10.66
CA GLU A 14 -10.34 -10.86 -10.72
C GLU A 14 -10.33 -11.87 -9.57
N ASP A 15 -9.16 -12.41 -9.21
CA ASP A 15 -9.00 -13.34 -8.09
C ASP A 15 -9.23 -12.66 -6.72
N MET A 16 -9.03 -11.35 -6.60
CA MET A 16 -9.42 -10.58 -5.41
C MET A 16 -10.93 -10.66 -5.15
N ASN A 17 -11.72 -10.89 -6.19
CA ASN A 17 -13.17 -11.12 -6.13
C ASN A 17 -13.92 -10.10 -5.25
N PHE A 18 -13.63 -8.81 -5.49
CA PHE A 18 -14.10 -7.69 -4.67
C PHE A 18 -15.64 -7.69 -4.47
N ASN A 19 -16.39 -8.03 -5.52
CA ASN A 19 -17.85 -8.00 -5.48
C ASN A 19 -18.46 -8.96 -4.44
N GLU A 20 -17.78 -10.06 -4.15
CA GLU A 20 -18.23 -11.03 -3.14
C GLU A 20 -17.57 -10.80 -1.78
N ARG A 21 -16.31 -10.38 -1.78
CA ARG A 21 -15.49 -10.26 -0.56
C ARG A 21 -15.56 -8.87 0.09
N GLY A 22 -15.85 -7.82 -0.69
CA GLY A 22 -15.66 -6.43 -0.24
C GLY A 22 -14.18 -6.05 -0.13
N HIS A 23 -13.90 -4.80 0.23
CA HIS A 23 -12.53 -4.25 0.21
C HIS A 23 -11.61 -4.90 1.24
N ASP A 24 -12.10 -5.21 2.45
CA ASP A 24 -11.27 -5.79 3.51
C ASP A 24 -10.78 -7.20 3.17
N GLU A 25 -11.68 -8.09 2.76
CA GLU A 25 -11.32 -9.46 2.43
C GLU A 25 -10.54 -9.55 1.11
N ALA A 26 -10.85 -8.69 0.13
CA ALA A 26 -10.08 -8.57 -1.10
C ALA A 26 -8.64 -8.13 -0.83
N GLY A 27 -8.45 -7.16 0.07
CA GLY A 27 -7.13 -6.74 0.53
C GLY A 27 -6.37 -7.84 1.28
N LEU A 28 -7.05 -8.58 2.15
CA LEU A 28 -6.46 -9.74 2.85
C LEU A 28 -6.06 -10.86 1.90
N TYR A 29 -6.88 -11.13 0.87
CA TYR A 29 -6.52 -12.07 -0.20
C TYR A 29 -5.21 -11.66 -0.88
N LEU A 30 -5.11 -10.39 -1.29
CA LEU A 30 -3.93 -9.88 -1.98
C LEU A 30 -2.66 -10.08 -1.14
N ILE A 31 -2.74 -9.87 0.17
CA ILE A 31 -1.60 -9.98 1.10
C ILE A 31 -1.25 -11.43 1.43
N ASN A 32 -2.25 -12.25 1.75
CA ASN A 32 -2.02 -13.56 2.37
C ASN A 32 -2.11 -14.73 1.40
N GLU A 33 -2.92 -14.60 0.34
CA GLU A 33 -3.28 -15.73 -0.52
C GLU A 33 -2.75 -15.60 -1.96
N SER A 34 -2.50 -14.39 -2.44
CA SER A 34 -2.05 -14.16 -3.83
C SER A 34 -0.66 -14.73 -4.14
N GLY A 35 0.16 -14.99 -3.12
CA GLY A 35 1.56 -15.41 -3.27
C GLY A 35 2.48 -14.35 -3.88
N LEU A 36 2.03 -13.11 -4.00
CA LEU A 36 2.80 -12.00 -4.55
C LEU A 36 3.79 -11.44 -3.53
N THR A 37 4.93 -10.95 -4.03
CA THR A 37 5.81 -10.11 -3.23
C THR A 37 5.21 -8.71 -3.05
N LEU A 38 5.64 -7.98 -2.03
CA LEU A 38 5.20 -6.60 -1.77
C LEU A 38 5.40 -5.68 -3.00
N ASP A 39 6.52 -5.81 -3.71
CA ASP A 39 6.78 -5.06 -4.95
C ASP A 39 5.79 -5.44 -6.07
N ALA A 40 5.40 -6.71 -6.17
CA ALA A 40 4.41 -7.16 -7.13
C ALA A 40 3.00 -6.66 -6.77
N MET A 41 2.60 -6.67 -5.50
CA MET A 41 1.33 -6.10 -5.02
C MET A 41 1.23 -4.62 -5.35
N LYS A 42 2.29 -3.84 -5.10
CA LYS A 42 2.37 -2.42 -5.51
C LYS A 42 2.19 -2.22 -7.01
N LYS A 43 2.73 -3.11 -7.82
CA LYS A 43 2.54 -3.05 -9.28
C LYS A 43 1.08 -3.32 -9.68
N VAL A 44 0.38 -4.22 -8.97
CA VAL A 44 -1.07 -4.45 -9.18
C VAL A 44 -1.86 -3.19 -8.82
N GLU A 45 -1.61 -2.58 -7.68
CA GLU A 45 -2.23 -1.31 -7.29
C GLU A 45 -2.00 -0.21 -8.33
N MET A 46 -0.75 0.02 -8.72
CA MET A 46 -0.40 1.04 -9.73
C MET A 46 -1.05 0.74 -11.08
N PHE A 47 -1.22 -0.52 -11.43
CA PHE A 47 -1.93 -0.92 -12.64
C PHE A 47 -3.41 -0.57 -12.53
N ALA A 48 -4.08 -0.95 -11.43
CA ALA A 48 -5.48 -0.65 -11.18
C ALA A 48 -5.75 0.86 -11.20
N ARG A 49 -4.92 1.67 -10.55
CA ARG A 49 -4.99 3.14 -10.57
C ARG A 49 -4.90 3.72 -11.98
N ARG A 50 -3.96 3.23 -12.81
CA ARG A 50 -3.84 3.68 -14.22
C ARG A 50 -5.07 3.33 -15.05
N LYS A 51 -5.72 2.19 -14.76
CA LYS A 51 -6.95 1.81 -15.43
C LYS A 51 -8.12 2.71 -15.00
N GLN A 52 -8.23 3.02 -13.72
CA GLN A 52 -9.21 3.96 -13.17
C GLN A 52 -9.00 5.37 -13.77
N GLU A 53 -7.77 5.91 -13.78
CA GLU A 53 -7.46 7.21 -14.39
C GLU A 53 -7.80 7.29 -15.89
N LYS A 54 -7.65 6.18 -16.62
CA LYS A 54 -8.05 6.11 -18.02
C LYS A 54 -9.57 6.19 -18.18
N LEU A 55 -10.32 5.49 -17.33
CA LEU A 55 -11.80 5.57 -17.29
C LEU A 55 -12.28 6.97 -16.97
N TYR A 56 -11.63 7.66 -16.03
CA TYR A 56 -11.96 9.04 -15.68
C TYR A 56 -12.05 9.95 -16.92
N ARG A 57 -11.13 9.78 -17.87
CA ARG A 57 -11.11 10.54 -19.14
C ARG A 57 -12.14 10.05 -20.18
N GLN A 58 -12.53 8.79 -20.11
CA GLN A 58 -13.46 8.18 -21.06
C GLN A 58 -14.92 8.39 -20.67
N LEU A 59 -15.22 8.48 -19.38
CA LEU A 59 -16.56 8.51 -18.82
C LEU A 59 -16.92 9.87 -18.16
N PHE A 60 -16.17 10.94 -18.47
CA PHE A 60 -16.35 12.25 -17.84
C PHE A 60 -17.74 12.87 -18.04
N ASP A 61 -18.52 12.39 -19.02
CA ASP A 61 -19.88 12.84 -19.30
C ASP A 61 -20.97 12.15 -18.44
N VAL A 62 -20.60 11.22 -17.52
CA VAL A 62 -21.54 10.65 -16.55
C VAL A 62 -22.04 11.78 -15.62
N THR A 63 -23.35 11.82 -15.40
CA THR A 63 -24.03 12.90 -14.68
C THR A 63 -24.82 12.40 -13.47
N GLY A 64 -25.20 13.32 -12.57
CA GLY A 64 -26.06 12.98 -11.43
C GLY A 64 -25.33 12.26 -10.28
N VAL A 65 -24.00 12.36 -10.23
CA VAL A 65 -23.15 11.69 -9.26
C VAL A 65 -22.22 12.70 -8.58
N SER A 66 -21.91 12.51 -7.27
CA SER A 66 -20.88 13.28 -6.58
C SER A 66 -19.49 12.82 -7.00
N ASP A 67 -18.45 13.63 -6.70
CA ASP A 67 -17.07 13.28 -7.02
C ASP A 67 -16.65 11.96 -6.37
N ASP A 68 -17.01 11.73 -5.11
CA ASP A 68 -16.71 10.49 -4.39
C ASP A 68 -17.41 9.27 -5.03
N SER A 69 -18.71 9.41 -5.31
CA SER A 69 -19.49 8.33 -5.96
C SER A 69 -19.03 8.05 -7.38
N TYR A 70 -18.52 9.07 -8.08
CA TYR A 70 -17.93 8.89 -9.40
C TYR A 70 -16.62 8.10 -9.33
N ASP A 71 -15.77 8.40 -8.35
CA ASP A 71 -14.54 7.65 -8.10
C ASP A 71 -14.85 6.19 -7.75
N ASP A 72 -15.81 5.94 -6.87
CA ASP A 72 -16.28 4.59 -6.52
C ASP A 72 -16.79 3.81 -7.72
N LEU A 73 -17.56 4.45 -8.62
CA LEU A 73 -17.98 3.84 -9.88
C LEU A 73 -16.79 3.40 -10.74
N LEU A 74 -15.79 4.26 -10.90
CA LEU A 74 -14.62 3.94 -11.73
C LEU A 74 -13.82 2.78 -11.15
N TRP A 75 -13.65 2.75 -9.83
CA TRP A 75 -13.03 1.64 -9.13
C TRP A 75 -13.84 0.34 -9.24
N GLN A 76 -15.16 0.42 -9.16
CA GLN A 76 -16.05 -0.73 -9.35
C GLN A 76 -15.90 -1.31 -10.76
N ILE A 77 -15.78 -0.47 -11.80
CA ILE A 77 -15.56 -0.92 -13.18
C ILE A 77 -14.22 -1.68 -13.28
N VAL A 78 -13.16 -1.21 -12.63
CA VAL A 78 -11.88 -1.93 -12.59
C VAL A 78 -12.01 -3.25 -11.84
N ALA A 79 -12.68 -3.27 -10.70
CA ALA A 79 -12.89 -4.46 -9.87
C ALA A 79 -13.70 -5.56 -10.58
N ASN A 80 -14.54 -5.19 -11.54
CA ASN A 80 -15.32 -6.13 -12.36
C ASN A 80 -14.48 -6.89 -13.40
N GLY A 81 -13.17 -6.63 -13.49
CA GLY A 81 -12.23 -7.38 -14.32
C GLY A 81 -12.08 -6.88 -15.75
N GLU A 82 -11.18 -7.56 -16.48
CA GLU A 82 -10.73 -7.12 -17.80
C GLU A 82 -11.85 -7.04 -18.84
N GLU A 83 -12.71 -8.06 -18.90
CA GLU A 83 -13.79 -8.12 -19.89
C GLU A 83 -14.78 -6.98 -19.67
N PHE A 84 -15.21 -6.75 -18.43
CA PHE A 84 -16.13 -5.66 -18.09
C PHE A 84 -15.51 -4.29 -18.39
N TYR A 85 -14.26 -4.08 -17.98
CA TYR A 85 -13.50 -2.85 -18.22
C TYR A 85 -13.39 -2.51 -19.71
N ASN A 86 -13.09 -3.50 -20.55
CA ASN A 86 -12.90 -3.28 -22.00
C ASN A 86 -14.21 -3.03 -22.76
N ASN A 87 -15.35 -3.46 -22.20
CA ASN A 87 -16.69 -3.35 -22.83
C ASN A 87 -17.56 -2.26 -22.17
N ILE A 88 -17.05 -1.48 -21.23
CA ILE A 88 -17.81 -0.42 -20.59
C ILE A 88 -18.12 0.71 -21.58
N THR A 89 -19.37 1.15 -21.63
CA THR A 89 -19.82 2.31 -22.40
C THR A 89 -20.35 3.38 -21.45
N LEU A 90 -20.51 4.61 -21.97
CA LEU A 90 -21.08 5.71 -21.20
C LEU A 90 -22.51 5.38 -20.71
N GLU A 91 -23.33 4.79 -21.58
CA GLU A 91 -24.69 4.38 -21.23
C GLU A 91 -24.72 3.33 -20.12
N LYS A 92 -23.79 2.37 -20.15
CA LYS A 92 -23.70 1.35 -19.11
C LYS A 92 -23.21 1.96 -17.79
N ALA A 93 -22.23 2.84 -17.83
CA ALA A 93 -21.73 3.55 -16.65
C ALA A 93 -22.83 4.44 -16.03
N GLN A 94 -23.61 5.15 -16.87
CA GLN A 94 -24.76 5.94 -16.39
C GLN A 94 -25.83 5.03 -15.76
N SER A 95 -26.13 3.89 -16.37
CA SER A 95 -27.06 2.91 -15.80
C SER A 95 -26.60 2.39 -14.42
N MET A 96 -25.30 2.20 -14.22
CA MET A 96 -24.76 1.80 -12.91
C MET A 96 -25.00 2.87 -11.85
N ILE A 97 -24.87 4.16 -12.20
CA ILE A 97 -25.22 5.28 -11.32
C ILE A 97 -26.72 5.28 -11.01
N ASP A 98 -27.55 5.24 -12.05
CA ASP A 98 -29.02 5.35 -11.92
C ASP A 98 -29.61 4.22 -11.06
N ASN A 99 -28.97 3.04 -11.10
CA ASN A 99 -29.37 1.85 -10.35
C ASN A 99 -28.60 1.65 -9.03
N ASN A 100 -27.65 2.52 -8.71
CA ASN A 100 -26.76 2.39 -7.55
C ASN A 100 -25.99 1.05 -7.55
N GLU A 101 -25.47 0.64 -8.72
CA GLU A 101 -24.71 -0.60 -8.95
C GLU A 101 -23.20 -0.41 -8.73
N TYR A 102 -22.80 0.28 -7.68
CA TYR A 102 -21.43 0.43 -7.25
C TYR A 102 -21.37 0.43 -5.71
N THR A 103 -20.23 0.06 -5.18
CA THR A 103 -20.01 -0.04 -3.74
C THR A 103 -18.85 0.86 -3.31
N GLU A 104 -18.63 0.98 -2.02
CA GLU A 104 -17.49 1.69 -1.47
C GLU A 104 -16.17 1.20 -2.09
N SER A 105 -15.26 2.13 -2.29
CA SER A 105 -14.15 2.03 -3.22
C SER A 105 -13.29 0.76 -3.12
N PHE A 106 -13.11 0.08 -4.23
CA PHE A 106 -12.10 -0.98 -4.40
C PHE A 106 -10.67 -0.51 -4.07
N ALA A 107 -10.40 0.79 -4.16
CA ALA A 107 -9.12 1.36 -3.75
C ALA A 107 -8.74 1.00 -2.31
N TYR A 108 -9.71 0.86 -1.40
CA TYR A 108 -9.46 0.51 0.00
C TYR A 108 -8.86 -0.89 0.19
N ALA A 109 -9.09 -1.80 -0.77
CA ALA A 109 -8.41 -3.11 -0.76
C ALA A 109 -6.87 -2.99 -0.80
N PHE A 110 -6.35 -1.88 -1.34
CA PHE A 110 -4.91 -1.64 -1.45
C PHE A 110 -4.31 -0.91 -0.24
N HIS A 111 -5.10 -0.30 0.65
CA HIS A 111 -4.59 0.42 1.83
C HIS A 111 -3.73 -0.48 2.73
N LYS A 112 -4.08 -1.76 2.83
CA LYS A 112 -3.28 -2.73 3.62
C LYS A 112 -1.88 -2.97 3.06
N ILE A 113 -1.64 -2.67 1.78
CA ILE A 113 -0.30 -2.71 1.19
C ILE A 113 0.55 -1.57 1.74
N ASP A 114 -0.03 -0.37 1.88
CA ASP A 114 0.67 0.79 2.42
C ASP A 114 1.10 0.54 3.88
N ASP A 115 0.22 -0.03 4.70
CA ASP A 115 0.53 -0.43 6.08
C ASP A 115 1.73 -1.41 6.13
N LEU A 116 1.74 -2.44 5.27
CA LEU A 116 2.84 -3.40 5.16
C LEU A 116 4.15 -2.75 4.71
N ILE A 117 4.07 -1.74 3.84
CA ILE A 117 5.25 -1.01 3.37
C ILE A 117 5.86 -0.19 4.49
N GLU A 118 5.03 0.50 5.27
CA GLU A 118 5.48 1.27 6.41
C GLU A 118 6.13 0.37 7.46
N GLU A 119 5.54 -0.79 7.73
CA GLU A 119 6.12 -1.79 8.64
C GLU A 119 7.47 -2.31 8.14
N ASP A 120 7.59 -2.72 6.87
CA ASP A 120 8.84 -3.19 6.26
C ASP A 120 9.94 -2.11 6.28
N GLN A 121 9.58 -0.86 6.01
CA GLN A 121 10.51 0.27 6.09
C GLN A 121 10.98 0.53 7.52
N SER A 122 10.08 0.47 8.49
CA SER A 122 10.39 0.63 9.91
C SER A 122 11.33 -0.48 10.39
N LEU A 123 11.04 -1.73 10.02
CA LEU A 123 11.92 -2.88 10.34
C LEU A 123 13.32 -2.71 9.75
N LYS A 124 13.43 -2.35 8.47
CA LYS A 124 14.73 -2.11 7.81
C LYS A 124 15.51 -0.99 8.47
N LYS A 125 14.84 0.11 8.84
CA LYS A 125 15.48 1.21 9.53
C LYS A 125 16.01 0.80 10.91
N ARG A 126 15.21 0.03 11.64
CA ARG A 126 15.61 -0.55 12.93
C ARG A 126 16.83 -1.47 12.80
N GLU A 127 16.85 -2.35 11.81
CA GLU A 127 17.99 -3.23 11.53
C GLU A 127 19.27 -2.43 11.21
N GLN A 128 19.14 -1.37 10.40
CA GLN A 128 20.27 -0.49 10.07
C GLN A 128 20.81 0.23 11.32
N GLN A 129 19.94 0.68 12.21
CA GLN A 129 20.33 1.31 13.47
C GLN A 129 21.02 0.31 14.40
N LEU A 130 20.50 -0.91 14.54
CA LEU A 130 21.15 -1.97 15.33
C LEU A 130 22.55 -2.30 14.79
N ALA A 131 22.69 -2.42 13.47
CA ALA A 131 23.99 -2.66 12.85
C ALA A 131 24.96 -1.48 13.05
N TYR A 132 24.46 -0.24 13.03
CA TYR A 132 25.25 0.95 13.34
C TYR A 132 25.73 0.95 14.80
N ILE A 133 24.84 0.67 15.76
CA ILE A 133 25.18 0.56 17.19
C ILE A 133 26.27 -0.50 17.41
N GLU A 134 26.15 -1.66 16.77
CA GLU A 134 27.16 -2.70 16.91
C GLU A 134 28.54 -2.23 16.41
N ARG A 135 28.62 -1.51 15.31
CA ARG A 135 29.85 -0.91 14.80
C ARG A 135 30.40 0.16 15.77
N CYS A 136 29.50 0.92 16.43
CA CYS A 136 29.92 1.87 17.46
C CYS A 136 30.55 1.16 18.69
N ARG A 137 29.99 0.03 19.14
CA ARG A 137 30.57 -0.79 20.21
C ARG A 137 31.98 -1.26 19.87
N GLN A 138 32.19 -1.61 18.60
CA GLN A 138 33.50 -2.01 18.08
C GLN A 138 34.48 -0.84 17.89
N GLY A 139 34.03 0.40 18.11
CA GLY A 139 34.86 1.62 18.02
C GLY A 139 35.07 2.12 16.57
N VAL A 140 34.38 1.56 15.58
CA VAL A 140 34.52 1.94 14.16
C VAL A 140 34.17 3.41 13.92
N HIS A 141 33.21 3.96 14.68
CA HIS A 141 32.75 5.36 14.55
C HIS A 141 33.37 6.32 15.57
N GLY A 142 34.46 5.92 16.24
CA GLY A 142 35.22 6.74 17.19
C GLY A 142 34.72 6.67 18.62
N SER A 143 35.49 7.29 19.52
CA SER A 143 35.30 7.16 20.97
C SER A 143 34.00 7.80 21.48
N PHE A 144 33.53 8.88 20.86
CA PHE A 144 32.29 9.55 21.27
C PHE A 144 31.07 8.63 21.04
N HIS A 145 30.94 8.05 19.87
CA HIS A 145 29.83 7.14 19.55
C HIS A 145 29.86 5.88 20.41
N LYS A 146 31.06 5.35 20.67
CA LYS A 146 31.22 4.23 21.60
C LYS A 146 30.73 4.58 23.00
N ALA A 147 31.17 5.73 23.54
CA ALA A 147 30.75 6.18 24.88
C ALA A 147 29.23 6.43 24.94
N LEU A 148 28.63 6.94 23.87
CA LEU A 148 27.19 7.16 23.75
C LEU A 148 26.41 5.84 23.81
N VAL A 149 26.85 4.82 23.08
CA VAL A 149 26.23 3.48 23.08
C VAL A 149 26.45 2.81 24.46
N ASP A 150 27.63 2.91 25.04
CA ASP A 150 27.89 2.40 26.38
C ASP A 150 27.00 3.07 27.47
N ALA A 151 26.70 4.36 27.32
CA ALA A 151 25.77 5.07 28.18
C ALA A 151 24.32 4.59 27.99
N PHE A 152 23.91 4.38 26.74
CA PHE A 152 22.57 3.85 26.42
C PHE A 152 22.36 2.43 26.97
N ASP A 153 23.35 1.55 26.82
CA ASP A 153 23.29 0.18 27.32
C ASP A 153 23.14 0.10 28.84
N LYS A 154 23.72 1.06 29.56
CA LYS A 154 23.68 1.14 31.04
C LYS A 154 22.50 1.96 31.59
N ALA A 155 21.78 2.67 30.70
CA ALA A 155 20.68 3.52 31.12
C ALA A 155 19.45 2.70 31.52
N ASP A 156 18.67 3.21 32.47
CA ASP A 156 17.32 2.75 32.75
C ASP A 156 16.35 3.13 31.62
N SER A 157 15.11 2.60 31.64
CA SER A 157 14.12 2.82 30.61
C SER A 157 13.82 4.30 30.33
N VAL A 158 13.77 5.14 31.36
CA VAL A 158 13.49 6.59 31.22
C VAL A 158 14.64 7.30 30.52
N ASN A 159 15.87 6.99 30.89
CA ASN A 159 17.05 7.59 30.29
C ASN A 159 17.31 7.04 28.88
N LYS A 160 16.95 5.79 28.59
CA LYS A 160 16.94 5.27 27.20
C LYS A 160 16.02 6.07 26.28
N VAL A 161 14.79 6.37 26.73
CA VAL A 161 13.88 7.24 25.98
C VAL A 161 14.48 8.63 25.76
N ARG A 162 15.09 9.23 26.79
CA ARG A 162 15.74 10.56 26.67
C ARG A 162 16.92 10.54 25.68
N LEU A 163 17.72 9.49 25.70
CA LEU A 163 18.83 9.32 24.76
C LEU A 163 18.33 9.10 23.34
N SER A 164 17.26 8.34 23.15
CA SER A 164 16.67 8.15 21.81
C SER A 164 16.08 9.44 21.25
N LEU A 165 15.45 10.28 22.07
CA LEU A 165 14.94 11.59 21.66
C LEU A 165 16.07 12.57 21.30
N GLY A 166 17.19 12.52 22.05
CA GLY A 166 18.35 13.39 21.80
C GLY A 166 19.24 12.93 20.64
N PHE A 167 19.22 11.65 20.31
CA PHE A 167 20.05 11.03 19.28
C PHE A 167 19.21 10.09 18.38
N GLN A 168 18.17 10.64 17.77
CA GLN A 168 17.19 9.89 16.96
C GLN A 168 17.84 9.11 15.81
N GLU A 169 18.89 9.66 15.20
CA GLU A 169 19.63 8.99 14.11
C GLU A 169 20.30 7.69 14.59
N VAL A 170 20.60 7.59 15.89
CA VAL A 170 21.29 6.42 16.47
C VAL A 170 20.31 5.46 17.15
N PHE A 171 19.31 5.96 17.88
CA PHE A 171 18.47 5.15 18.77
C PHE A 171 16.97 5.23 18.51
N GLY A 172 16.51 6.07 17.56
CA GLY A 172 15.10 6.45 17.43
C GLY A 172 14.13 5.29 17.22
N GLU A 173 14.57 4.21 16.57
CA GLU A 173 13.73 3.04 16.28
C GLU A 173 13.97 1.86 17.26
N ILE A 174 14.72 2.06 18.33
CA ILE A 174 15.17 0.96 19.22
C ILE A 174 14.47 0.98 20.58
N VAL A 175 13.82 2.09 20.93
CA VAL A 175 13.16 2.30 22.22
C VAL A 175 11.65 2.20 22.13
#